data_2bf42dd621c9a51727d4db0256853615
#
_entry.id   2bf42dd621c9a51727d4db0256853615
#
_cell.length_a   1.000
_cell.length_b   1.000
_cell.length_c   1.000
_cell.angle_alpha   90.00
_cell.angle_beta   90.00
_cell.angle_gamma   90.00
#
_symmetry.space_group_name_H-M   'P 1'
#
loop_
_entity.id
_entity.type
_entity.pdbx_description
1 polymer ?
#
loop_
_entity_poly.entity_id
_entity_poly.type
_entity_poly.pdbx_seq_one_letter_code
_entity_poly.pdbx_strand_id
1 'polypeptide(L)'
;MTNTNIKKTKFLSFDGSVEIVSQHQRPDKFRDLEQIPKNVTRIGRGGGYSYTAPSFGKNILTQEMTSFNRILEFDEESRTVVVESGITLKELLKWSFEKKLFLKIQPGHPGITIGGCVASNVHGKNPHKDGTFVNVVLEIKLFHPDHGIKILSRTQNSDIFELTCGGFGLTGIILSVKLQLNVLPSDRMVFEKTSVQSLMDAVELFQNNLDADFISSWHDGSPSKKNFGKGVGYKGVFANSFKSSKLIMPKKEGITPFSRARLPFSVLNKTTAAVIYSFYRYCQITGPKTYERNIFDSLFPFGGNAKYYHLLYGKNGLSEYQILVDFKKVEEFIGDLIKLVKIEKPPLIIIFMKPFSGNQKYLRYSSSGVSMALNFQRSPITKKTLSKLDDILISYGAIINIIKGSSKQVVQTCFPEYYKFIEDLKKFDPRRIYKSDLSEKLGL
;
A
#
# COMPACT_ATOMS: atom_id res chain seq x y z
N MET A 1 -17.50 20.15 30.84
CA MET A 1 -17.94 19.80 29.47
C MET A 1 -16.70 19.43 28.69
N THR A 2 -16.60 18.17 28.33
CA THR A 2 -15.45 17.64 27.54
C THR A 2 -15.55 18.22 26.15
N ASN A 3 -14.61 19.09 25.80
CA ASN A 3 -14.54 19.70 24.45
C ASN A 3 -13.99 18.70 23.45
N THR A 4 -14.76 17.64 23.19
CA THR A 4 -14.45 16.70 22.11
C THR A 4 -14.79 17.40 20.79
N ASN A 5 -13.78 17.97 20.14
CA ASN A 5 -13.94 18.73 18.89
C ASN A 5 -14.30 17.79 17.73
N ILE A 6 -15.52 17.21 17.80
CA ILE A 6 -16.07 16.31 16.78
C ILE A 6 -16.86 17.13 15.76
N LYS A 7 -16.50 17.01 14.50
CA LYS A 7 -17.17 17.69 13.37
C LYS A 7 -17.53 16.70 12.26
N LYS A 8 -18.50 17.04 11.42
CA LYS A 8 -18.77 16.29 10.21
C LYS A 8 -17.73 16.64 9.15
N THR A 9 -17.11 15.63 8.57
CA THR A 9 -16.09 15.78 7.52
C THR A 9 -16.36 14.81 6.37
N LYS A 10 -16.19 15.29 5.14
CA LYS A 10 -16.27 14.50 3.94
C LYS A 10 -14.93 13.81 3.69
N PHE A 11 -14.92 12.48 3.73
CA PHE A 11 -13.77 11.65 3.43
C PHE A 11 -13.89 11.02 2.05
N LEU A 12 -12.73 10.93 1.38
CA LEU A 12 -12.57 10.18 0.14
C LEU A 12 -11.52 9.11 0.31
N SER A 13 -11.74 7.96 -0.34
CA SER A 13 -10.66 7.00 -0.60
C SER A 13 -9.60 7.64 -1.52
N PHE A 14 -8.39 7.10 -1.53
CA PHE A 14 -7.30 7.70 -2.31
C PHE A 14 -7.61 7.73 -3.81
N ASP A 15 -8.26 6.72 -4.36
CA ASP A 15 -8.71 6.66 -5.75
C ASP A 15 -10.01 7.46 -6.01
N GLY A 16 -10.64 7.96 -4.95
CA GLY A 16 -11.90 8.70 -5.00
C GLY A 16 -13.12 7.84 -5.37
N SER A 17 -13.07 6.52 -5.18
CA SER A 17 -14.19 5.62 -5.45
C SER A 17 -15.24 5.61 -4.34
N VAL A 18 -14.81 5.87 -3.12
CA VAL A 18 -15.66 5.91 -1.93
C VAL A 18 -15.62 7.31 -1.35
N GLU A 19 -16.81 7.91 -1.22
CA GLU A 19 -17.01 9.22 -0.63
C GLU A 19 -18.08 9.13 0.45
N ILE A 20 -17.73 9.47 1.70
CA ILE A 20 -18.64 9.38 2.85
C ILE A 20 -18.44 10.60 3.75
N VAL A 21 -19.55 11.17 4.23
CA VAL A 21 -19.55 12.15 5.33
C VAL A 21 -19.57 11.38 6.64
N SER A 22 -18.56 11.57 7.47
CA SER A 22 -18.34 10.88 8.74
C SER A 22 -18.17 11.87 9.88
N GLN A 23 -18.40 11.44 11.11
CA GLN A 23 -17.93 12.16 12.28
C GLN A 23 -16.40 12.11 12.31
N HIS A 24 -15.76 13.21 12.65
CA HIS A 24 -14.32 13.37 12.62
C HIS A 24 -13.81 14.01 13.90
N GLN A 25 -12.84 13.38 14.51
CA GLN A 25 -12.03 13.92 15.59
C GLN A 25 -10.55 13.86 15.18
N ARG A 26 -9.80 14.92 15.47
CA ARG A 26 -8.34 14.92 15.38
C ARG A 26 -7.79 15.20 16.77
N PRO A 27 -7.57 14.15 17.58
CA PRO A 27 -7.04 14.29 18.93
C PRO A 27 -5.59 14.76 18.88
N ASP A 28 -5.18 15.54 19.89
CA ASP A 28 -3.79 15.96 20.11
C ASP A 28 -3.19 15.38 21.40
N LYS A 29 -4.02 14.75 22.24
CA LYS A 29 -3.62 14.04 23.47
C LYS A 29 -4.25 12.65 23.51
N PHE A 30 -3.54 11.68 24.03
CA PHE A 30 -4.06 10.31 24.16
C PHE A 30 -5.31 10.22 25.03
N ARG A 31 -5.40 11.05 26.08
CA ARG A 31 -6.59 11.14 26.94
C ARG A 31 -7.88 11.51 26.18
N ASP A 32 -7.77 12.19 25.03
CA ASP A 32 -8.93 12.56 24.23
C ASP A 32 -9.61 11.33 23.62
N LEU A 33 -8.87 10.23 23.44
CA LEU A 33 -9.40 8.94 22.98
C LEU A 33 -10.25 8.27 24.06
N GLU A 34 -9.88 8.44 25.34
CA GLU A 34 -10.56 7.89 26.50
C GLU A 34 -11.87 8.64 26.82
N GLN A 35 -11.95 9.92 26.46
CA GLN A 35 -13.13 10.76 26.67
C GLN A 35 -14.31 10.39 25.75
N ILE A 36 -14.06 9.64 24.68
CA ILE A 36 -15.11 9.15 23.79
C ILE A 36 -15.85 7.99 24.45
N PRO A 37 -17.20 8.04 24.54
CA PRO A 37 -17.97 6.96 25.15
C PRO A 37 -17.64 5.58 24.52
N LYS A 38 -17.59 4.55 25.37
CA LYS A 38 -17.17 3.19 24.96
C LYS A 38 -18.08 2.55 23.92
N ASN A 39 -19.32 2.99 23.80
CA ASN A 39 -20.31 2.50 22.84
C ASN A 39 -20.25 3.19 21.47
N VAL A 40 -19.41 4.20 21.29
CA VAL A 40 -19.26 4.88 20.00
C VAL A 40 -18.41 4.02 19.05
N THR A 41 -19.02 3.64 17.94
CA THR A 41 -18.29 2.96 16.85
C THR A 41 -17.28 3.92 16.23
N ARG A 42 -16.04 3.48 16.11
CA ARG A 42 -14.91 4.34 15.71
C ARG A 42 -13.87 3.59 14.85
N ILE A 43 -12.97 4.35 14.26
CA ILE A 43 -11.82 3.81 13.52
C ILE A 43 -10.66 4.81 13.52
N GLY A 44 -9.42 4.30 13.60
CA GLY A 44 -8.22 5.11 13.44
C GLY A 44 -7.95 5.48 11.98
N ARG A 45 -7.44 6.71 11.75
CA ARG A 45 -7.05 7.20 10.43
C ARG A 45 -5.66 7.81 10.47
N GLY A 46 -4.80 7.40 9.54
CA GLY A 46 -3.53 8.05 9.22
C GLY A 46 -3.65 9.00 8.03
N GLY A 47 -2.70 9.00 7.12
CA GLY A 47 -2.63 9.89 5.96
C GLY A 47 -3.70 9.69 4.87
N GLY A 48 -4.50 8.61 4.94
CA GLY A 48 -5.61 8.39 4.02
C GLY A 48 -5.22 7.96 2.60
N TYR A 49 -4.17 7.15 2.46
CA TYR A 49 -3.64 6.71 1.17
C TYR A 49 -4.18 5.37 0.66
N SER A 50 -5.16 4.77 1.34
CA SER A 50 -5.80 3.54 0.87
C SER A 50 -6.80 3.81 -0.25
N TYR A 51 -6.83 2.97 -1.28
CA TYR A 51 -7.77 3.05 -2.41
C TYR A 51 -9.18 2.60 -2.00
N THR A 52 -9.29 1.77 -0.98
CA THR A 52 -10.54 1.43 -0.31
C THR A 52 -10.77 2.33 0.92
N ALA A 53 -11.83 2.12 1.67
CA ALA A 53 -12.19 2.93 2.84
C ALA A 53 -11.98 2.19 4.19
N PRO A 54 -10.75 1.79 4.57
CA PRO A 54 -10.50 1.08 5.81
C PRO A 54 -10.48 1.99 7.05
N SER A 55 -10.52 3.30 6.90
CA SER A 55 -10.31 4.28 7.97
C SER A 55 -11.42 5.32 8.10
N PHE A 56 -12.58 5.07 7.54
CA PHE A 56 -13.80 5.86 7.70
C PHE A 56 -15.03 5.05 7.26
N GLY A 57 -16.23 5.50 7.64
CA GLY A 57 -17.49 4.87 7.26
C GLY A 57 -18.69 5.69 7.69
N LYS A 58 -19.89 5.32 7.24
CA LYS A 58 -21.14 5.97 7.62
C LYS A 58 -21.43 5.70 9.10
N ASN A 59 -21.78 6.76 9.84
CA ASN A 59 -22.06 6.68 11.31
C ASN A 59 -20.88 6.16 12.14
N ILE A 60 -19.64 6.29 11.66
CA ILE A 60 -18.43 5.87 12.34
C ILE A 60 -17.62 7.11 12.70
N LEU A 61 -17.11 7.18 13.93
CA LEU A 61 -16.20 8.25 14.34
C LEU A 61 -14.79 7.95 13.79
N THR A 62 -14.36 8.77 12.85
CA THR A 62 -12.99 8.73 12.31
C THR A 62 -12.06 9.51 13.21
N GLN A 63 -11.11 8.83 13.85
CA GLN A 63 -10.09 9.44 14.72
C GLN A 63 -8.77 9.60 13.97
N GLU A 64 -8.47 10.83 13.54
CA GLU A 64 -7.27 11.12 12.74
C GLU A 64 -6.05 11.29 13.64
N MET A 65 -5.10 10.37 13.52
CA MET A 65 -3.92 10.27 14.38
C MET A 65 -2.71 11.09 13.93
N THR A 66 -2.86 11.94 12.91
CA THR A 66 -1.74 12.67 12.29
C THR A 66 -1.12 13.76 13.19
N SER A 67 -1.74 14.10 14.33
CA SER A 67 -1.14 14.97 15.34
C SER A 67 -0.09 14.26 16.19
N PHE A 68 -0.12 12.92 16.24
CA PHE A 68 0.83 12.10 16.99
C PHE A 68 1.99 11.70 16.06
N ASN A 69 2.94 12.61 15.88
CA ASN A 69 4.02 12.45 14.87
C ASN A 69 5.43 12.60 15.45
N ARG A 70 5.59 12.36 16.76
CA ARG A 70 6.88 12.47 17.43
C ARG A 70 7.69 11.18 17.37
N ILE A 71 9.01 11.32 17.41
CA ILE A 71 9.94 10.27 17.77
C ILE A 71 10.04 10.30 19.28
N LEU A 72 9.77 9.17 19.93
CA LEU A 72 9.68 9.06 21.38
C LEU A 72 11.00 8.58 22.01
N GLU A 73 11.58 7.52 21.42
CA GLU A 73 12.79 6.88 21.93
C GLU A 73 13.66 6.41 20.76
N PHE A 74 14.96 6.40 20.95
CA PHE A 74 15.91 5.84 20.01
C PHE A 74 17.05 5.16 20.77
N ASP A 75 17.30 3.92 20.42
CA ASP A 75 18.41 3.14 20.90
C ASP A 75 19.39 2.93 19.72
N GLU A 76 20.55 3.55 19.82
CA GLU A 76 21.56 3.52 18.78
C GLU A 76 22.23 2.14 18.65
N GLU A 77 22.45 1.46 19.76
CA GLU A 77 23.11 0.15 19.80
C GLU A 77 22.26 -0.92 19.10
N SER A 78 20.99 -1.02 19.49
CA SER A 78 20.03 -1.94 18.88
C SER A 78 19.46 -1.41 17.55
N ARG A 79 19.69 -0.15 17.23
CA ARG A 79 19.11 0.54 16.08
C ARG A 79 17.58 0.47 16.06
N THR A 80 16.96 0.62 17.22
CA THR A 80 15.51 0.61 17.33
C THR A 80 14.98 2.01 17.63
N VAL A 81 13.80 2.32 17.09
CA VAL A 81 13.14 3.59 17.31
C VAL A 81 11.69 3.38 17.72
N VAL A 82 11.22 4.10 18.74
CA VAL A 82 9.82 4.18 19.12
C VAL A 82 9.25 5.48 18.56
N VAL A 83 8.20 5.36 17.75
CA VAL A 83 7.56 6.49 17.09
C VAL A 83 6.06 6.51 17.32
N GLU A 84 5.46 7.68 17.35
CA GLU A 84 4.01 7.83 17.35
C GLU A 84 3.42 7.40 15.99
N SER A 85 2.19 6.88 16.01
CA SER A 85 1.56 6.23 14.85
C SER A 85 1.29 7.17 13.67
N GLY A 86 1.16 8.47 13.92
CA GLY A 86 0.88 9.48 12.90
C GLY A 86 2.11 10.04 12.19
N ILE A 87 3.33 9.71 12.64
CA ILE A 87 4.54 10.11 11.92
C ILE A 87 4.54 9.51 10.51
N THR A 88 4.95 10.30 9.53
CA THR A 88 5.01 9.85 8.14
C THR A 88 6.34 9.17 7.81
N LEU A 89 6.35 8.34 6.78
CA LEU A 89 7.58 7.73 6.26
C LEU A 89 8.63 8.78 5.86
N LYS A 90 8.19 9.94 5.34
CA LYS A 90 9.09 11.04 5.02
C LYS A 90 9.77 11.62 6.26
N GLU A 91 8.99 11.90 7.31
CA GLU A 91 9.51 12.46 8.56
C GLU A 91 10.49 11.48 9.21
N LEU A 92 10.14 10.18 9.24
CA LEU A 92 11.01 9.15 9.77
C LEU A 92 12.29 9.00 8.92
N LEU A 93 12.19 8.98 7.58
CA LEU A 93 13.37 8.90 6.71
C LEU A 93 14.29 10.12 6.89
N LYS A 94 13.72 11.34 6.96
CA LYS A 94 14.50 12.55 7.18
C LYS A 94 15.32 12.47 8.47
N TRP A 95 14.70 12.02 9.55
CA TRP A 95 15.35 11.89 10.85
C TRP A 95 16.39 10.76 10.87
N SER A 96 16.07 9.58 10.32
CA SER A 96 16.96 8.42 10.35
C SER A 96 18.16 8.55 9.39
N PHE A 97 17.99 9.30 8.29
CA PHE A 97 19.05 9.54 7.31
C PHE A 97 20.27 10.26 7.93
N GLU A 98 20.05 11.21 8.83
CA GLU A 98 21.11 11.92 9.55
C GLU A 98 21.98 10.97 10.39
N LYS A 99 21.42 9.82 10.77
CA LYS A 99 22.07 8.74 11.52
C LYS A 99 22.62 7.63 10.62
N LYS A 100 22.54 7.80 9.30
CA LYS A 100 22.85 6.77 8.29
C LYS A 100 22.02 5.49 8.50
N LEU A 101 20.79 5.65 8.96
CA LEU A 101 19.83 4.57 9.17
C LEU A 101 18.61 4.76 8.27
N PHE A 102 17.89 3.70 8.01
CA PHE A 102 16.63 3.76 7.28
C PHE A 102 15.70 2.59 7.65
N LEU A 103 14.43 2.74 7.34
CA LEU A 103 13.46 1.67 7.42
C LEU A 103 13.48 0.89 6.10
N LYS A 104 13.77 -0.41 6.12
CA LYS A 104 13.93 -1.22 4.90
C LYS A 104 12.65 -1.31 4.07
N ILE A 105 11.50 -1.43 4.71
CA ILE A 105 10.23 -1.70 4.06
C ILE A 105 9.41 -0.43 4.03
N GLN A 106 9.34 0.21 2.85
CA GLN A 106 8.63 1.46 2.65
C GLN A 106 7.75 1.42 1.40
N PRO A 107 6.43 1.67 1.51
CA PRO A 107 5.56 1.82 0.35
C PRO A 107 5.90 3.09 -0.43
N GLY A 108 5.42 3.16 -1.67
CA GLY A 108 5.86 4.17 -2.64
C GLY A 108 5.42 5.62 -2.40
N HIS A 109 4.74 5.96 -1.30
CA HIS A 109 4.30 7.33 -1.01
C HIS A 109 4.82 7.82 0.36
N PRO A 110 5.53 8.98 0.41
CA PRO A 110 6.20 9.46 1.62
C PRO A 110 5.25 9.93 2.73
N GLY A 111 4.00 10.29 2.40
CA GLY A 111 3.00 10.77 3.35
C GLY A 111 2.21 9.66 4.07
N ILE A 112 2.51 8.38 3.83
CA ILE A 112 1.88 7.28 4.56
C ILE A 112 2.41 7.27 5.99
N THR A 113 1.51 7.14 6.97
CA THR A 113 1.87 7.12 8.40
C THR A 113 2.28 5.73 8.86
N ILE A 114 3.11 5.67 9.91
CA ILE A 114 3.59 4.40 10.48
C ILE A 114 2.41 3.54 10.98
N GLY A 115 1.42 4.12 11.66
CA GLY A 115 0.22 3.39 12.07
C GLY A 115 -0.56 2.82 10.86
N GLY A 116 -0.63 3.57 9.76
CA GLY A 116 -1.22 3.08 8.50
C GLY A 116 -0.40 1.94 7.87
N CYS A 117 0.93 2.00 7.95
CA CYS A 117 1.81 0.92 7.48
C CYS A 117 1.57 -0.38 8.25
N VAL A 118 1.45 -0.31 9.58
CA VAL A 118 1.16 -1.47 10.44
C VAL A 118 -0.23 -2.02 10.15
N ALA A 119 -1.26 -1.15 10.21
CA ALA A 119 -2.65 -1.55 10.05
C ALA A 119 -2.94 -2.22 8.69
N SER A 120 -2.22 -1.85 7.65
CA SER A 120 -2.36 -2.42 6.30
C SER A 120 -1.30 -3.45 5.95
N ASN A 121 -0.34 -3.71 6.84
CA ASN A 121 0.84 -4.53 6.57
C ASN A 121 1.41 -4.26 5.17
N VAL A 122 1.75 -3.01 4.91
CA VAL A 122 2.22 -2.57 3.60
C VAL A 122 3.52 -3.25 3.17
N HIS A 123 3.81 -3.20 1.89
CA HIS A 123 5.07 -3.70 1.31
C HIS A 123 5.82 -2.58 0.57
N GLY A 124 7.14 -2.75 0.46
CA GLY A 124 8.03 -1.89 -0.31
C GLY A 124 8.23 -2.34 -1.76
N LYS A 125 9.44 -2.13 -2.28
CA LYS A 125 9.91 -2.59 -3.58
C LYS A 125 10.78 -3.85 -3.49
N ASN A 126 10.95 -4.34 -2.27
CA ASN A 126 11.81 -5.43 -1.85
C ASN A 126 11.04 -6.57 -1.13
N PRO A 127 9.75 -6.83 -1.45
CA PRO A 127 9.00 -7.85 -0.71
C PRO A 127 9.51 -9.28 -0.96
N HIS A 128 10.29 -9.50 -2.01
CA HIS A 128 10.98 -10.76 -2.30
C HIS A 128 12.14 -11.04 -1.33
N LYS A 129 12.77 -10.00 -0.78
CA LYS A 129 13.95 -10.07 0.07
C LYS A 129 13.64 -9.79 1.54
N ASP A 130 12.90 -8.72 1.81
CA ASP A 130 12.65 -8.22 3.16
C ASP A 130 11.20 -8.45 3.64
N GLY A 131 10.29 -8.91 2.76
CA GLY A 131 8.90 -9.21 3.09
C GLY A 131 8.03 -7.98 3.23
N THR A 132 7.16 -7.96 4.26
CA THR A 132 6.16 -6.93 4.49
C THR A 132 6.39 -6.20 5.82
N PHE A 133 5.64 -5.14 6.08
CA PHE A 133 5.91 -4.19 7.17
C PHE A 133 5.98 -4.81 8.56
N VAL A 134 5.24 -5.88 8.82
CA VAL A 134 5.30 -6.62 10.09
C VAL A 134 6.72 -7.09 10.44
N ASN A 135 7.58 -7.31 9.43
CA ASN A 135 8.94 -7.80 9.66
C ASN A 135 9.85 -6.77 10.35
N VAL A 136 9.53 -5.50 10.25
CA VAL A 136 10.28 -4.40 10.91
C VAL A 136 9.59 -3.89 12.19
N VAL A 137 8.39 -4.39 12.51
CA VAL A 137 7.66 -4.03 13.73
C VAL A 137 8.10 -4.94 14.87
N LEU A 138 8.59 -4.34 15.95
CA LEU A 138 9.00 -5.04 17.17
C LEU A 138 7.90 -5.02 18.22
N GLU A 139 7.27 -3.86 18.43
CA GLU A 139 6.25 -3.64 19.45
C GLU A 139 5.22 -2.62 18.98
N ILE A 140 3.98 -2.78 19.43
CA ILE A 140 2.87 -1.85 19.19
C ILE A 140 2.24 -1.49 20.53
N LYS A 141 2.06 -0.20 20.79
CA LYS A 141 1.21 0.31 21.87
C LYS A 141 -0.17 0.58 21.30
N LEU A 142 -1.16 -0.22 21.71
CA LEU A 142 -2.54 -0.19 21.21
C LEU A 142 -3.49 0.31 22.28
N PHE A 143 -4.43 1.17 21.91
CA PHE A 143 -5.54 1.59 22.77
C PHE A 143 -6.84 0.92 22.32
N HIS A 144 -7.56 0.35 23.29
CA HIS A 144 -8.94 -0.15 23.12
C HIS A 144 -9.81 0.29 24.30
N PRO A 145 -11.04 0.80 24.10
CA PRO A 145 -11.88 1.33 25.20
C PRO A 145 -12.16 0.35 26.33
N ASP A 146 -12.26 -0.96 26.00
CA ASP A 146 -12.57 -2.00 27.02
C ASP A 146 -11.32 -2.58 27.65
N HIS A 147 -10.18 -2.53 26.96
CA HIS A 147 -8.94 -3.15 27.41
C HIS A 147 -7.89 -2.14 27.88
N GLY A 148 -8.17 -0.82 27.73
CA GLY A 148 -7.18 0.21 27.98
C GLY A 148 -6.01 0.15 26.99
N ILE A 149 -4.81 0.50 27.46
CA ILE A 149 -3.59 0.44 26.69
C ILE A 149 -2.96 -0.94 26.83
N LYS A 150 -2.66 -1.58 25.70
CA LYS A 150 -1.94 -2.87 25.63
C LYS A 150 -0.63 -2.73 24.88
N ILE A 151 0.38 -3.41 25.36
CA ILE A 151 1.65 -3.61 24.67
C ILE A 151 1.57 -4.95 23.92
N LEU A 152 1.83 -4.91 22.62
CA LEU A 152 1.75 -6.05 21.72
C LEU A 152 3.10 -6.29 21.08
N SER A 153 3.58 -7.51 21.12
CA SER A 153 4.81 -7.94 20.45
C SER A 153 4.70 -9.43 20.08
N ARG A 154 5.74 -9.99 19.48
CA ARG A 154 5.79 -11.45 19.22
C ARG A 154 5.84 -12.30 20.48
N THR A 155 6.21 -11.72 21.63
CA THR A 155 6.35 -12.41 22.93
C THR A 155 5.32 -11.97 23.96
N GLN A 156 4.60 -10.86 23.71
CA GLN A 156 3.60 -10.33 24.63
C GLN A 156 2.30 -9.98 23.86
N ASN A 157 1.17 -10.59 24.24
CA ASN A 157 -0.11 -10.47 23.53
C ASN A 157 0.07 -10.78 22.03
N SER A 158 0.79 -11.84 21.71
CA SER A 158 1.24 -12.18 20.38
C SER A 158 0.09 -12.43 19.40
N ASP A 159 -1.01 -13.01 19.86
CA ASP A 159 -2.24 -13.21 19.11
C ASP A 159 -2.85 -11.87 18.65
N ILE A 160 -2.91 -10.88 19.55
CA ILE A 160 -3.42 -9.55 19.23
C ILE A 160 -2.41 -8.76 18.36
N PHE A 161 -1.10 -8.99 18.55
CA PHE A 161 -0.07 -8.44 17.67
C PHE A 161 -0.30 -8.90 16.21
N GLU A 162 -0.46 -10.23 16.03
CA GLU A 162 -0.71 -10.82 14.73
C GLU A 162 -2.02 -10.31 14.10
N LEU A 163 -3.08 -10.16 14.90
CA LEU A 163 -4.37 -9.65 14.49
C LEU A 163 -4.33 -8.16 14.11
N THR A 164 -3.47 -7.38 14.78
CA THR A 164 -3.33 -5.92 14.56
C THR A 164 -2.55 -5.62 13.29
N CYS A 165 -1.46 -6.37 13.03
CA CYS A 165 -0.64 -6.19 11.84
C CYS A 165 -1.40 -6.68 10.59
N GLY A 166 -1.87 -5.75 9.77
CA GLY A 166 -2.73 -6.06 8.61
C GLY A 166 -4.20 -6.25 8.97
N GLY A 167 -4.61 -5.87 10.19
CA GLY A 167 -6.01 -5.93 10.65
C GLY A 167 -6.82 -4.67 10.39
N PHE A 168 -6.36 -3.76 9.55
CA PHE A 168 -7.05 -2.56 9.07
C PHE A 168 -7.51 -1.61 10.19
N GLY A 169 -6.89 -1.68 11.40
CA GLY A 169 -7.26 -0.88 12.56
C GLY A 169 -8.48 -1.41 13.32
N LEU A 170 -8.94 -2.62 13.03
CA LEU A 170 -10.13 -3.23 13.66
C LEU A 170 -9.88 -3.71 15.09
N THR A 171 -8.64 -3.76 15.55
CA THR A 171 -8.26 -4.11 16.92
C THR A 171 -8.16 -2.90 17.85
N GLY A 172 -8.11 -1.67 17.31
CA GLY A 172 -7.94 -0.48 18.13
C GLY A 172 -7.13 0.62 17.48
N ILE A 173 -6.85 1.67 18.26
CA ILE A 173 -6.00 2.78 17.84
C ILE A 173 -4.55 2.47 18.17
N ILE A 174 -3.70 2.42 17.17
CA ILE A 174 -2.25 2.32 17.33
C ILE A 174 -1.75 3.67 17.83
N LEU A 175 -1.14 3.69 19.01
CA LEU A 175 -0.59 4.90 19.62
C LEU A 175 0.85 5.13 19.21
N SER A 176 1.70 4.11 19.41
CA SER A 176 3.10 4.13 19.03
C SER A 176 3.57 2.77 18.54
N VAL A 177 4.68 2.75 17.84
CA VAL A 177 5.29 1.54 17.26
C VAL A 177 6.80 1.57 17.49
N LYS A 178 7.35 0.47 18.00
CA LYS A 178 8.80 0.22 18.04
C LYS A 178 9.22 -0.48 16.76
N LEU A 179 10.15 0.12 16.04
CA LEU A 179 10.62 -0.32 14.73
C LEU A 179 12.09 -0.68 14.74
N GLN A 180 12.47 -1.69 13.98
CA GLN A 180 13.86 -1.99 13.65
C GLN A 180 14.30 -1.14 12.46
N LEU A 181 15.34 -0.33 12.66
CA LEU A 181 16.05 0.35 11.59
C LEU A 181 17.27 -0.46 11.15
N ASN A 182 17.73 -0.20 9.93
CA ASN A 182 18.91 -0.82 9.35
C ASN A 182 19.91 0.26 8.94
N VAL A 183 21.19 -0.11 8.88
CA VAL A 183 22.21 0.76 8.30
C VAL A 183 21.83 1.05 6.86
N LEU A 184 21.84 2.33 6.49
CA LEU A 184 21.64 2.75 5.11
C LEU A 184 22.94 2.54 4.34
N PRO A 185 22.95 1.68 3.31
CA PRO A 185 24.20 1.37 2.61
C PRO A 185 24.74 2.55 1.79
N SER A 186 23.85 3.38 1.24
CA SER A 186 24.18 4.56 0.43
C SER A 186 23.04 5.55 0.35
N ASP A 187 23.34 6.81 0.07
CA ASP A 187 22.36 7.87 -0.23
C ASP A 187 21.71 7.72 -1.62
N ARG A 188 22.14 6.70 -2.39
CA ARG A 188 21.68 6.43 -3.77
C ARG A 188 21.57 4.95 -4.07
N MET A 189 20.82 4.68 -5.13
CA MET A 189 20.73 3.38 -5.77
C MET A 189 21.09 3.46 -7.24
N VAL A 190 21.69 2.42 -7.74
CA VAL A 190 21.98 2.18 -9.17
C VAL A 190 20.90 1.27 -9.71
N PHE A 191 20.24 1.70 -10.77
CA PHE A 191 19.20 0.93 -11.46
C PHE A 191 19.69 0.50 -12.83
N GLU A 192 19.45 -0.77 -13.13
CA GLU A 192 19.59 -1.33 -14.48
C GLU A 192 18.20 -1.54 -15.10
N LYS A 193 18.05 -1.19 -16.38
CA LYS A 193 16.84 -1.36 -17.16
C LYS A 193 16.98 -2.52 -18.14
N THR A 194 15.95 -3.37 -18.20
CA THR A 194 15.86 -4.49 -19.14
C THR A 194 14.54 -4.39 -19.90
N SER A 195 14.61 -4.45 -21.24
CA SER A 195 13.39 -4.54 -22.06
C SER A 195 12.76 -5.92 -21.89
N VAL A 196 11.46 -5.96 -21.61
CA VAL A 196 10.67 -7.20 -21.52
C VAL A 196 9.59 -7.18 -22.60
N GLN A 197 9.42 -8.30 -23.32
CA GLN A 197 8.49 -8.41 -24.43
C GLN A 197 7.15 -9.03 -24.02
N SER A 198 7.08 -9.61 -22.83
CA SER A 198 5.88 -10.24 -22.26
C SER A 198 5.85 -10.11 -20.74
N LEU A 199 4.73 -10.47 -20.13
CA LEU A 199 4.63 -10.59 -18.66
C LEU A 199 5.48 -11.76 -18.14
N MET A 200 5.67 -12.82 -18.94
CA MET A 200 6.50 -13.96 -18.54
C MET A 200 7.99 -13.61 -18.54
N ASP A 201 8.48 -12.81 -19.50
CA ASP A 201 9.87 -12.32 -19.46
C ASP A 201 10.16 -11.56 -18.14
N ALA A 202 9.17 -10.88 -17.60
CA ALA A 202 9.34 -10.21 -16.30
C ALA A 202 9.38 -11.23 -15.15
N VAL A 203 8.61 -12.30 -15.21
CA VAL A 203 8.68 -13.38 -14.20
C VAL A 203 10.06 -14.03 -14.21
N GLU A 204 10.58 -14.32 -15.39
CA GLU A 204 11.95 -14.88 -15.57
C GLU A 204 13.02 -13.88 -15.05
N LEU A 205 12.89 -12.59 -15.41
CA LEU A 205 13.77 -11.54 -14.87
C LEU A 205 13.79 -11.54 -13.34
N PHE A 206 12.62 -11.70 -12.70
CA PHE A 206 12.53 -11.73 -11.24
C PHE A 206 13.21 -12.97 -10.67
N GLN A 207 12.96 -14.16 -11.21
CA GLN A 207 13.55 -15.40 -10.71
C GLN A 207 15.08 -15.40 -10.81
N ASN A 208 15.63 -14.74 -11.84
CA ASN A 208 17.07 -14.64 -12.06
C ASN A 208 17.76 -13.52 -11.27
N ASN A 209 17.00 -12.69 -10.52
CA ASN A 209 17.56 -11.52 -9.81
C ASN A 209 16.95 -11.31 -8.42
N LEU A 210 16.67 -12.39 -7.68
CA LEU A 210 16.12 -12.29 -6.31
C LEU A 210 17.13 -11.73 -5.29
N ASP A 211 18.40 -11.61 -5.63
CA ASP A 211 19.47 -10.98 -4.87
C ASP A 211 19.39 -9.45 -4.87
N ALA A 212 18.71 -8.84 -5.85
CA ALA A 212 18.58 -7.40 -6.00
C ALA A 212 17.93 -6.76 -4.76
N ASP A 213 18.34 -5.53 -4.42
CA ASP A 213 17.71 -4.79 -3.33
C ASP A 213 16.29 -4.35 -3.73
N PHE A 214 16.09 -3.89 -4.96
CA PHE A 214 14.77 -3.60 -5.53
C PHE A 214 14.64 -4.27 -6.89
N ILE A 215 13.48 -4.87 -7.15
CA ILE A 215 13.17 -5.41 -8.46
C ILE A 215 11.68 -5.22 -8.77
N SER A 216 11.38 -4.80 -9.97
CA SER A 216 10.01 -4.58 -10.45
C SER A 216 9.98 -4.41 -11.96
N SER A 217 8.79 -4.48 -12.54
CA SER A 217 8.57 -4.12 -13.94
C SER A 217 7.27 -3.35 -14.12
N TRP A 218 7.17 -2.61 -15.21
CA TRP A 218 5.91 -2.09 -15.69
C TRP A 218 5.68 -2.53 -17.14
N HIS A 219 4.41 -2.66 -17.53
CA HIS A 219 4.00 -3.18 -18.81
C HIS A 219 2.85 -2.37 -19.38
N ASP A 220 2.81 -2.27 -20.70
CA ASP A 220 1.66 -1.76 -21.43
C ASP A 220 0.45 -2.68 -21.19
N GLY A 221 -0.61 -2.14 -20.60
CA GLY A 221 -1.86 -2.84 -20.33
C GLY A 221 -2.88 -2.71 -21.46
N SER A 222 -2.58 -1.92 -22.51
CA SER A 222 -3.54 -1.70 -23.58
C SER A 222 -3.89 -3.01 -24.29
N PRO A 223 -5.20 -3.28 -24.57
CA PRO A 223 -5.63 -4.54 -25.17
C PRO A 223 -5.21 -4.72 -26.65
N SER A 224 -4.31 -3.88 -27.15
CA SER A 224 -3.69 -4.01 -28.46
C SER A 224 -2.86 -5.28 -28.53
N LYS A 225 -3.16 -6.19 -29.48
CA LYS A 225 -2.46 -7.45 -29.65
C LYS A 225 -0.93 -7.30 -29.81
N LYS A 226 -0.45 -6.15 -30.28
CA LYS A 226 0.97 -5.91 -30.59
C LYS A 226 1.82 -5.53 -29.39
N ASN A 227 1.27 -4.79 -28.42
CA ASN A 227 2.04 -4.16 -27.33
C ASN A 227 1.67 -4.65 -25.94
N PHE A 228 0.53 -5.36 -25.76
CA PHE A 228 0.11 -5.86 -24.47
C PHE A 228 1.19 -6.69 -23.80
N GLY A 229 1.50 -6.35 -22.56
CA GLY A 229 2.51 -7.04 -21.76
C GLY A 229 3.96 -6.65 -22.04
N LYS A 230 4.24 -5.85 -23.09
CA LYS A 230 5.58 -5.30 -23.31
C LYS A 230 5.90 -4.22 -22.32
N GLY A 231 7.13 -4.17 -21.84
CA GLY A 231 7.48 -3.22 -20.80
C GLY A 231 8.96 -3.09 -20.52
N VAL A 232 9.28 -2.65 -19.33
CA VAL A 232 10.65 -2.49 -18.83
C VAL A 232 10.75 -3.05 -17.42
N GLY A 233 11.72 -3.92 -17.21
CA GLY A 233 12.15 -4.37 -15.90
C GLY A 233 13.22 -3.46 -15.32
N TYR A 234 13.23 -3.34 -14.00
CA TYR A 234 14.18 -2.54 -13.24
C TYR A 234 14.79 -3.40 -12.14
N LYS A 235 16.11 -3.51 -12.13
CA LYS A 235 16.90 -4.06 -11.04
C LYS A 235 17.61 -2.91 -10.34
N GLY A 236 17.47 -2.77 -9.05
CA GLY A 236 18.10 -1.73 -8.25
C GLY A 236 19.00 -2.32 -7.16
N VAL A 237 20.18 -1.76 -7.00
CA VAL A 237 21.11 -2.09 -5.92
C VAL A 237 21.61 -0.80 -5.28
N PHE A 238 21.95 -0.83 -4.00
CA PHE A 238 22.57 0.32 -3.35
C PHE A 238 23.94 0.62 -4.01
N ALA A 239 24.25 1.90 -4.17
CA ALA A 239 25.58 2.33 -4.62
C ALA A 239 26.64 2.01 -3.54
N ASN A 240 27.90 1.87 -3.98
CA ASN A 240 29.00 1.46 -3.10
C ASN A 240 29.44 2.54 -2.10
N SER A 241 29.02 3.79 -2.28
CA SER A 241 29.45 4.91 -1.44
C SER A 241 28.42 6.01 -1.36
N PHE A 242 28.48 6.81 -0.29
CA PHE A 242 27.72 8.05 -0.16
C PHE A 242 28.34 9.17 -1.01
N LYS A 243 27.51 9.95 -1.71
CA LYS A 243 27.92 11.21 -2.37
C LYS A 243 27.43 12.45 -1.61
N SER A 244 26.42 12.31 -0.77
CA SER A 244 25.84 13.42 -0.01
C SER A 244 25.62 13.04 1.46
N SER A 245 25.97 13.96 2.35
CA SER A 245 25.62 13.88 3.77
C SER A 245 24.20 14.37 4.07
N LYS A 246 23.54 14.99 3.07
CA LYS A 246 22.18 15.51 3.21
C LYS A 246 21.20 14.73 2.35
N LEU A 247 20.03 14.44 2.90
CA LEU A 247 18.94 13.82 2.15
C LEU A 247 18.42 14.78 1.06
N ILE A 248 18.55 14.35 -0.18
CA ILE A 248 18.01 15.11 -1.33
C ILE A 248 16.52 14.81 -1.41
N MET A 249 15.70 15.84 -1.21
CA MET A 249 14.24 15.77 -1.32
C MET A 249 13.73 16.80 -2.34
N PRO A 250 12.57 16.58 -2.96
CA PRO A 250 11.95 17.58 -3.83
C PRO A 250 11.75 18.92 -3.10
N LYS A 251 12.13 20.02 -3.74
CA LYS A 251 12.10 21.38 -3.14
C LYS A 251 10.70 21.88 -2.77
N LYS A 252 9.62 21.32 -3.34
CA LYS A 252 8.23 21.65 -3.01
C LYS A 252 7.36 20.40 -3.09
N GLU A 253 6.73 20.04 -1.99
CA GLU A 253 5.47 19.31 -2.04
C GLU A 253 4.39 20.35 -2.40
N GLY A 254 4.18 20.52 -3.71
CA GLY A 254 3.09 21.38 -4.14
C GLY A 254 1.76 20.73 -3.77
N ILE A 255 1.09 21.21 -2.73
CA ILE A 255 -0.36 21.19 -2.71
C ILE A 255 -0.78 22.18 -3.81
N THR A 256 -0.76 21.72 -5.05
CA THR A 256 -1.32 22.53 -6.12
C THR A 256 -2.83 22.52 -5.96
N PRO A 257 -3.53 23.66 -6.19
CA PRO A 257 -5.00 23.70 -6.20
C PRO A 257 -5.61 22.65 -7.14
N PHE A 258 -4.88 22.21 -8.15
CA PHE A 258 -5.23 21.12 -9.05
C PHE A 258 -5.22 19.71 -8.41
N SER A 259 -4.73 19.53 -7.19
CA SER A 259 -4.68 18.21 -6.54
C SER A 259 -6.06 17.59 -6.25
N ARG A 260 -7.13 18.40 -6.28
CA ARG A 260 -8.54 17.97 -6.14
C ARG A 260 -9.33 18.15 -7.44
N ALA A 261 -8.81 18.86 -8.42
CA ALA A 261 -9.46 19.06 -9.70
C ALA A 261 -9.38 17.76 -10.51
N ARG A 262 -10.50 17.31 -11.03
CA ARG A 262 -10.58 16.19 -11.98
C ARG A 262 -10.92 16.79 -13.33
N LEU A 263 -10.13 16.45 -14.33
CA LEU A 263 -10.46 16.80 -15.70
C LEU A 263 -11.82 16.20 -16.09
N PRO A 264 -12.66 16.90 -16.87
CA PRO A 264 -13.95 16.36 -17.31
C PRO A 264 -13.78 15.13 -18.22
N PHE A 265 -12.61 14.94 -18.80
CA PHE A 265 -12.22 13.80 -19.62
C PHE A 265 -11.00 13.09 -19.06
N SER A 266 -10.77 11.86 -19.45
CA SER A 266 -9.58 11.09 -19.09
C SER A 266 -8.49 11.30 -20.12
N VAL A 267 -7.32 11.79 -19.68
CA VAL A 267 -6.10 11.84 -20.50
C VAL A 267 -5.57 10.43 -20.74
N LEU A 268 -5.58 9.59 -19.70
CA LEU A 268 -5.25 8.18 -19.80
C LEU A 268 -6.50 7.36 -20.09
N ASN A 269 -6.77 7.17 -21.36
CA ASN A 269 -7.80 6.26 -21.86
C ASN A 269 -7.15 5.16 -22.72
N LYS A 270 -7.95 4.22 -23.21
CA LYS A 270 -7.47 3.06 -23.97
C LYS A 270 -6.58 3.43 -25.17
N THR A 271 -6.86 4.53 -25.84
CA THR A 271 -6.13 4.94 -27.07
C THR A 271 -4.88 5.75 -26.73
N THR A 272 -5.04 6.78 -25.90
CA THR A 272 -3.92 7.67 -25.53
C THR A 272 -2.89 6.96 -24.69
N ALA A 273 -3.28 6.04 -23.81
CA ALA A 273 -2.37 5.24 -23.01
C ALA A 273 -1.43 4.40 -23.88
N ALA A 274 -1.97 3.75 -24.94
CA ALA A 274 -1.15 2.95 -25.85
C ALA A 274 -0.04 3.78 -26.52
N VAL A 275 -0.36 5.01 -26.95
CA VAL A 275 0.62 5.93 -27.55
C VAL A 275 1.63 6.41 -26.53
N ILE A 276 1.15 6.89 -25.38
CA ILE A 276 2.00 7.42 -24.29
C ILE A 276 2.98 6.35 -23.80
N TYR A 277 2.50 5.13 -23.54
CA TYR A 277 3.37 4.06 -23.03
C TYR A 277 4.29 3.48 -24.08
N SER A 278 3.91 3.45 -25.36
CA SER A 278 4.81 3.08 -26.46
C SER A 278 5.95 4.07 -26.57
N PHE A 279 5.67 5.39 -26.50
CA PHE A 279 6.68 6.42 -26.50
C PHE A 279 7.54 6.38 -25.22
N TYR A 280 6.93 6.24 -24.05
CA TYR A 280 7.66 6.12 -22.78
C TYR A 280 8.60 4.90 -22.81
N ARG A 281 8.11 3.74 -23.26
CA ARG A 281 8.94 2.54 -23.42
C ARG A 281 10.10 2.78 -24.36
N TYR A 282 9.86 3.42 -25.51
CA TYR A 282 10.91 3.79 -26.46
C TYR A 282 12.00 4.63 -25.75
N CYS A 283 11.64 5.70 -25.06
CA CYS A 283 12.58 6.53 -24.31
C CYS A 283 13.33 5.74 -23.21
N GLN A 284 12.67 4.80 -22.55
CA GLN A 284 13.33 3.98 -21.51
C GLN A 284 14.36 2.99 -22.13
N ILE A 285 14.05 2.39 -23.27
CA ILE A 285 14.92 1.39 -23.92
C ILE A 285 16.10 2.06 -24.64
N THR A 286 15.86 3.19 -25.31
CA THR A 286 16.91 3.93 -26.04
C THR A 286 17.77 4.82 -25.14
N GLY A 287 17.31 5.16 -23.94
CA GLY A 287 18.09 5.88 -22.96
C GLY A 287 19.15 5.03 -22.25
N PRO A 288 19.93 5.62 -21.32
CA PRO A 288 20.97 4.90 -20.60
C PRO A 288 20.43 3.62 -19.96
N LYS A 289 21.13 2.49 -20.18
CA LYS A 289 20.76 1.17 -19.61
C LYS A 289 20.84 1.20 -18.09
N THR A 290 21.81 1.92 -17.55
CA THR A 290 22.09 2.08 -16.12
C THR A 290 22.00 3.54 -15.72
N TYR A 291 21.39 3.83 -14.56
CA TYR A 291 21.28 5.19 -14.03
C TYR A 291 21.26 5.20 -12.50
N GLU A 292 21.72 6.29 -11.90
CA GLU A 292 21.64 6.51 -10.46
C GLU A 292 20.39 7.31 -10.09
N ARG A 293 19.85 7.03 -8.91
CA ARG A 293 18.75 7.79 -8.29
C ARG A 293 19.04 7.96 -6.80
N ASN A 294 18.76 9.14 -6.24
CA ASN A 294 18.88 9.35 -4.80
C ASN A 294 17.92 8.44 -4.03
N ILE A 295 18.21 8.18 -2.75
CA ILE A 295 17.44 7.23 -1.95
C ILE A 295 15.98 7.65 -1.76
N PHE A 296 15.69 8.95 -1.60
CA PHE A 296 14.31 9.43 -1.46
C PHE A 296 13.47 9.08 -2.69
N ASP A 297 13.94 9.41 -3.89
CA ASP A 297 13.24 9.12 -5.15
C ASP A 297 13.19 7.61 -5.45
N SER A 298 14.17 6.84 -4.96
CA SER A 298 14.19 5.38 -5.08
C SER A 298 13.13 4.73 -4.20
N LEU A 299 12.97 5.19 -2.97
CA LEU A 299 11.94 4.73 -2.04
C LEU A 299 10.55 5.23 -2.43
N PHE A 300 10.44 6.49 -2.88
CA PHE A 300 9.18 7.17 -3.17
C PHE A 300 9.10 7.65 -4.62
N PRO A 301 9.04 6.75 -5.62
CA PRO A 301 9.11 7.12 -7.05
C PRO A 301 7.96 8.02 -7.51
N PHE A 302 6.86 8.06 -6.77
CA PHE A 302 5.75 8.97 -7.04
C PHE A 302 5.88 10.28 -6.25
N GLY A 303 6.85 10.38 -5.33
CA GLY A 303 7.09 11.55 -4.51
C GLY A 303 5.81 12.14 -3.91
N GLY A 304 5.74 13.47 -3.81
CA GLY A 304 4.50 14.20 -3.49
C GLY A 304 3.51 14.30 -4.66
N ASN A 305 3.89 13.82 -5.86
CA ASN A 305 3.17 14.04 -7.12
C ASN A 305 2.13 12.95 -7.46
N ALA A 306 1.87 11.97 -6.59
CA ALA A 306 0.84 10.95 -6.82
C ALA A 306 -0.56 11.55 -7.15
N LYS A 307 -0.78 12.81 -6.79
CA LYS A 307 -2.02 13.54 -7.11
C LYS A 307 -2.22 13.79 -8.61
N TYR A 308 -1.16 13.97 -9.39
CA TYR A 308 -1.25 14.11 -10.84
C TYR A 308 -1.69 12.82 -11.52
N TYR A 309 -1.36 11.68 -10.95
CA TYR A 309 -1.79 10.39 -11.46
C TYR A 309 -3.32 10.28 -11.51
N HIS A 310 -4.00 10.72 -10.46
CA HIS A 310 -5.47 10.75 -10.43
C HIS A 310 -6.06 11.75 -11.41
N LEU A 311 -5.40 12.90 -11.61
CA LEU A 311 -5.82 13.90 -12.58
C LEU A 311 -5.87 13.32 -14.00
N LEU A 312 -4.89 12.48 -14.36
CA LEU A 312 -4.79 11.88 -15.69
C LEU A 312 -5.94 10.93 -16.01
N TYR A 313 -6.56 10.31 -15.01
CA TYR A 313 -7.76 9.47 -15.17
C TYR A 313 -9.07 10.27 -15.24
N GLY A 314 -9.03 11.58 -15.00
CA GLY A 314 -10.15 12.51 -15.11
C GLY A 314 -11.36 12.14 -14.25
N LYS A 315 -12.55 12.56 -14.68
CA LYS A 315 -13.81 12.40 -13.93
C LYS A 315 -14.15 10.93 -13.63
N ASN A 316 -13.85 10.02 -14.54
CA ASN A 316 -14.13 8.59 -14.35
C ASN A 316 -13.25 7.98 -13.25
N GLY A 317 -12.02 8.47 -13.08
CA GLY A 317 -11.10 8.00 -12.06
C GLY A 317 -10.44 6.66 -12.40
N LEU A 318 -9.60 6.24 -11.46
CA LEU A 318 -8.79 5.03 -11.51
C LEU A 318 -9.44 3.90 -10.70
N SER A 319 -9.29 2.67 -11.17
CA SER A 319 -9.46 1.45 -10.39
C SER A 319 -8.16 0.66 -10.43
N GLU A 320 -7.53 0.46 -9.27
CA GLU A 320 -6.37 -0.43 -9.17
C GLU A 320 -6.80 -1.75 -8.54
N TYR A 321 -6.41 -2.85 -9.15
CA TYR A 321 -6.64 -4.19 -8.64
C TYR A 321 -5.30 -4.90 -8.54
N GLN A 322 -4.81 -5.09 -7.32
CA GLN A 322 -3.50 -5.68 -7.07
C GLN A 322 -3.67 -7.12 -6.58
N ILE A 323 -3.11 -8.05 -7.32
CA ILE A 323 -3.22 -9.49 -7.12
C ILE A 323 -1.87 -10.10 -6.85
N LEU A 324 -1.83 -11.23 -6.15
CA LEU A 324 -0.61 -12.01 -5.88
C LEU A 324 -0.89 -13.48 -6.20
N VAL A 325 -0.12 -14.01 -7.14
CA VAL A 325 -0.25 -15.37 -7.67
C VAL A 325 1.02 -16.15 -7.36
N ASP A 326 0.88 -17.39 -6.89
CA ASP A 326 1.99 -18.30 -6.63
C ASP A 326 2.87 -18.50 -7.89
N PHE A 327 4.20 -18.56 -7.71
CA PHE A 327 5.14 -18.78 -8.82
C PHE A 327 4.84 -20.04 -9.64
N LYS A 328 4.31 -21.08 -9.02
CA LYS A 328 3.97 -22.34 -9.71
C LYS A 328 2.78 -22.24 -10.64
N LYS A 329 1.91 -21.24 -10.41
CA LYS A 329 0.65 -21.02 -11.12
C LYS A 329 0.66 -19.79 -12.02
N VAL A 330 1.73 -18.98 -11.97
CA VAL A 330 1.76 -17.65 -12.59
C VAL A 330 1.68 -17.71 -14.13
N GLU A 331 2.28 -18.71 -14.75
CA GLU A 331 2.26 -18.87 -16.22
C GLU A 331 0.84 -19.13 -16.73
N GLU A 332 0.15 -20.11 -16.17
CA GLU A 332 -1.24 -20.44 -16.52
C GLU A 332 -2.17 -19.25 -16.23
N PHE A 333 -2.00 -18.63 -15.06
CA PHE A 333 -2.76 -17.43 -14.68
C PHE A 333 -2.57 -16.29 -15.69
N ILE A 334 -1.34 -15.99 -16.11
CA ILE A 334 -1.05 -14.97 -17.13
C ILE A 334 -1.74 -15.32 -18.45
N GLY A 335 -1.77 -16.58 -18.83
CA GLY A 335 -2.49 -17.07 -20.00
C GLY A 335 -3.98 -16.75 -19.96
N ASP A 336 -4.64 -16.99 -18.82
CA ASP A 336 -6.06 -16.71 -18.64
C ASP A 336 -6.35 -15.22 -18.49
N LEU A 337 -5.48 -14.46 -17.82
CA LEU A 337 -5.57 -12.99 -17.78
C LEU A 337 -5.51 -12.39 -19.19
N ILE A 338 -4.60 -12.86 -20.04
CA ILE A 338 -4.48 -12.42 -21.45
C ILE A 338 -5.76 -12.74 -22.22
N LYS A 339 -6.33 -13.94 -22.06
CA LYS A 339 -7.61 -14.32 -22.69
C LYS A 339 -8.73 -13.40 -22.24
N LEU A 340 -8.88 -13.15 -20.91
CA LEU A 340 -9.88 -12.26 -20.36
C LEU A 340 -9.76 -10.85 -20.96
N VAL A 341 -8.56 -10.27 -20.96
CA VAL A 341 -8.31 -8.92 -21.50
C VAL A 341 -8.60 -8.85 -22.99
N LYS A 342 -8.27 -9.89 -23.78
CA LYS A 342 -8.58 -9.94 -25.20
C LYS A 342 -10.08 -10.01 -25.51
N ILE A 343 -10.85 -10.72 -24.68
CA ILE A 343 -12.30 -10.89 -24.83
C ILE A 343 -13.04 -9.62 -24.38
N GLU A 344 -12.82 -9.17 -23.15
CA GLU A 344 -13.56 -8.07 -22.53
C GLU A 344 -13.06 -6.70 -23.01
N LYS A 345 -11.81 -6.59 -23.46
CA LYS A 345 -11.15 -5.36 -23.90
C LYS A 345 -11.33 -4.20 -22.94
N PRO A 346 -11.07 -4.39 -21.63
CA PRO A 346 -11.22 -3.34 -20.64
C PRO A 346 -10.23 -2.19 -20.91
N PRO A 347 -10.50 -0.99 -20.41
CA PRO A 347 -9.54 0.11 -20.44
C PRO A 347 -8.44 -0.11 -19.38
N LEU A 348 -7.69 -1.21 -19.51
CA LEU A 348 -6.49 -1.50 -18.75
C LEU A 348 -5.35 -0.65 -19.31
N ILE A 349 -4.73 0.14 -18.45
CA ILE A 349 -3.79 1.21 -18.83
C ILE A 349 -2.36 0.73 -18.65
N ILE A 350 -2.03 0.22 -17.46
CA ILE A 350 -0.68 -0.21 -17.11
C ILE A 350 -0.73 -1.36 -16.11
N ILE A 351 0.27 -2.24 -16.17
CA ILE A 351 0.47 -3.32 -15.22
C ILE A 351 1.81 -3.12 -14.55
N PHE A 352 1.85 -3.13 -13.21
CA PHE A 352 3.09 -3.17 -12.45
C PHE A 352 3.28 -4.56 -11.85
N MET A 353 4.49 -5.10 -11.96
CA MET A 353 4.80 -6.42 -11.41
C MET A 353 6.01 -6.37 -10.49
N LYS A 354 6.03 -7.27 -9.51
CA LYS A 354 7.17 -7.51 -8.62
C LYS A 354 7.07 -8.89 -7.96
N PRO A 355 8.19 -9.53 -7.64
CA PRO A 355 8.20 -10.78 -6.89
C PRO A 355 7.93 -10.52 -5.41
N PHE A 356 7.33 -11.51 -4.76
CA PHE A 356 7.09 -11.58 -3.33
C PHE A 356 7.68 -12.86 -2.75
N SER A 357 8.11 -12.77 -1.50
CA SER A 357 8.45 -13.90 -0.65
C SER A 357 7.80 -13.70 0.73
N GLY A 358 7.22 -14.74 1.28
CA GLY A 358 6.59 -14.71 2.60
C GLY A 358 5.47 -15.73 2.74
N ASN A 359 4.87 -15.71 3.93
CA ASN A 359 3.75 -16.56 4.27
C ASN A 359 2.48 -15.74 4.47
N GLN A 360 1.37 -16.32 4.07
CA GLN A 360 0.05 -15.75 4.30
C GLN A 360 -0.31 -15.90 5.79
N LYS A 361 -0.83 -14.83 6.39
CA LYS A 361 -1.37 -14.83 7.76
C LYS A 361 -2.57 -13.89 7.82
N TYR A 362 -3.69 -14.37 8.31
CA TYR A 362 -4.97 -13.66 8.34
C TYR A 362 -5.30 -13.02 6.98
N LEU A 363 -5.45 -11.69 6.96
CA LEU A 363 -5.82 -10.93 5.76
C LEU A 363 -4.62 -10.18 5.13
N ARG A 364 -3.38 -10.54 5.51
CA ARG A 364 -2.17 -9.89 4.98
C ARG A 364 -1.96 -10.23 3.52
N TYR A 365 -1.62 -9.22 2.75
CA TYR A 365 -1.17 -9.40 1.37
C TYR A 365 0.30 -9.85 1.36
N SER A 366 0.52 -11.14 1.57
CA SER A 366 1.84 -11.76 1.65
C SER A 366 1.75 -13.23 1.27
N SER A 367 2.61 -13.68 0.38
CA SER A 367 2.81 -15.07 -0.05
C SER A 367 4.05 -15.11 -0.93
N SER A 368 4.55 -16.30 -1.29
CA SER A 368 5.58 -16.44 -2.32
C SER A 368 4.92 -16.45 -3.69
N GLY A 369 5.34 -15.53 -4.60
CA GLY A 369 4.73 -15.42 -5.91
C GLY A 369 5.01 -14.10 -6.62
N VAL A 370 4.18 -13.78 -7.59
CA VAL A 370 4.27 -12.55 -8.39
C VAL A 370 3.06 -11.68 -8.12
N SER A 371 3.31 -10.46 -7.64
CA SER A 371 2.29 -9.43 -7.52
C SER A 371 2.14 -8.68 -8.83
N MET A 372 0.88 -8.51 -9.28
CA MET A 372 0.49 -7.73 -10.44
C MET A 372 -0.52 -6.66 -10.03
N ALA A 373 -0.19 -5.39 -10.20
CA ALA A 373 -1.10 -4.27 -9.97
C ALA A 373 -1.67 -3.81 -11.33
N LEU A 374 -2.92 -4.15 -11.55
CA LEU A 374 -3.67 -3.84 -12.76
C LEU A 374 -4.37 -2.50 -12.59
N ASN A 375 -4.04 -1.53 -13.43
CA ASN A 375 -4.58 -0.17 -13.35
C ASN A 375 -5.54 0.10 -14.50
N PHE A 376 -6.80 0.25 -14.18
CA PHE A 376 -7.87 0.48 -15.15
C PHE A 376 -8.42 1.91 -15.06
N GLN A 377 -8.83 2.46 -16.18
CA GLN A 377 -9.79 3.53 -16.15
C GLN A 377 -11.14 2.97 -15.67
N ARG A 378 -11.78 3.63 -14.72
CA ARG A 378 -13.08 3.18 -14.19
C ARG A 378 -14.17 3.27 -15.24
N SER A 379 -14.89 2.16 -15.46
CA SER A 379 -15.97 2.04 -16.44
C SER A 379 -16.86 0.83 -16.13
N PRO A 380 -18.07 0.72 -16.72
CA PRO A 380 -18.90 -0.49 -16.63
C PRO A 380 -18.16 -1.74 -17.12
N ILE A 381 -17.37 -1.62 -18.21
CA ILE A 381 -16.56 -2.73 -18.73
C ILE A 381 -15.51 -3.15 -17.70
N THR A 382 -14.84 -2.20 -17.04
CA THR A 382 -13.90 -2.49 -15.96
C THR A 382 -14.58 -3.29 -14.85
N LYS A 383 -15.74 -2.87 -14.39
CA LYS A 383 -16.49 -3.57 -13.34
C LYS A 383 -16.82 -5.02 -13.74
N LYS A 384 -17.31 -5.22 -14.98
CA LYS A 384 -17.59 -6.55 -15.52
C LYS A 384 -16.34 -7.42 -15.62
N THR A 385 -15.24 -6.83 -16.11
CA THR A 385 -13.95 -7.55 -16.21
C THR A 385 -13.41 -7.96 -14.85
N LEU A 386 -13.48 -7.08 -13.84
CA LEU A 386 -13.03 -7.40 -12.48
C LEU A 386 -13.87 -8.52 -11.86
N SER A 387 -15.19 -8.56 -12.08
CA SER A 387 -16.03 -9.67 -11.61
C SER A 387 -15.61 -11.03 -12.22
N LYS A 388 -15.29 -11.06 -13.52
CA LYS A 388 -14.77 -12.27 -14.17
C LYS A 388 -13.35 -12.62 -13.73
N LEU A 389 -12.55 -11.61 -13.42
CA LEU A 389 -11.21 -11.82 -12.87
C LEU A 389 -11.28 -12.43 -11.49
N ASP A 390 -12.29 -12.08 -10.67
CA ASP A 390 -12.52 -12.69 -9.36
C ASP A 390 -12.69 -14.21 -9.47
N ASP A 391 -13.45 -14.71 -10.46
CA ASP A 391 -13.63 -16.15 -10.70
C ASP A 391 -12.29 -16.83 -11.06
N ILE A 392 -11.47 -16.16 -11.88
CA ILE A 392 -10.12 -16.65 -12.22
C ILE A 392 -9.24 -16.66 -10.96
N LEU A 393 -9.23 -15.59 -10.15
CA LEU A 393 -8.44 -15.54 -8.91
C LEU A 393 -8.79 -16.68 -7.96
N ILE A 394 -10.07 -16.99 -7.82
CA ILE A 394 -10.56 -18.07 -6.98
C ILE A 394 -10.04 -19.43 -7.48
N SER A 395 -10.08 -19.68 -8.80
CA SER A 395 -9.61 -20.95 -9.35
C SER A 395 -8.11 -21.20 -9.13
N TYR A 396 -7.32 -20.11 -9.05
CA TYR A 396 -5.88 -20.21 -8.77
C TYR A 396 -5.54 -20.09 -7.28
N GLY A 397 -6.50 -19.74 -6.41
CA GLY A 397 -6.25 -19.41 -5.00
C GLY A 397 -5.40 -18.16 -4.83
N ALA A 398 -5.49 -17.23 -5.80
CA ALA A 398 -4.73 -15.99 -5.79
C ALA A 398 -5.36 -14.96 -4.85
N ILE A 399 -4.53 -14.24 -4.10
CA ILE A 399 -4.98 -13.23 -3.14
C ILE A 399 -4.94 -11.82 -3.71
N ILE A 400 -5.76 -10.94 -3.15
CA ILE A 400 -5.81 -9.52 -3.52
C ILE A 400 -5.29 -8.62 -2.40
N ASN A 401 -4.73 -7.47 -2.78
CA ASN A 401 -4.40 -6.42 -1.82
C ASN A 401 -5.67 -5.64 -1.45
N ILE A 402 -6.24 -5.94 -0.30
CA ILE A 402 -7.53 -5.45 0.17
C ILE A 402 -7.62 -3.92 0.22
N ILE A 403 -6.51 -3.22 0.45
CA ILE A 403 -6.47 -1.75 0.47
C ILE A 403 -6.36 -1.11 -0.92
N LYS A 404 -6.19 -1.93 -1.97
CA LYS A 404 -6.11 -1.47 -3.37
C LYS A 404 -7.39 -1.77 -4.14
N GLY A 405 -7.98 -2.92 -3.88
CA GLY A 405 -9.26 -3.33 -4.40
C GLY A 405 -9.86 -4.40 -3.49
N SER A 406 -11.18 -4.49 -3.41
CA SER A 406 -11.83 -5.44 -2.51
C SER A 406 -12.94 -6.19 -3.23
N SER A 407 -12.85 -7.52 -3.15
CA SER A 407 -13.91 -8.45 -3.52
C SER A 407 -14.16 -9.36 -2.33
N LYS A 408 -15.39 -9.31 -1.79
CA LYS A 408 -15.76 -10.15 -0.64
C LYS A 408 -15.58 -11.63 -0.96
N GLN A 409 -15.99 -12.06 -2.15
CA GLN A 409 -15.91 -13.44 -2.59
C GLN A 409 -14.45 -13.93 -2.63
N VAL A 410 -13.54 -13.16 -3.25
CA VAL A 410 -12.10 -13.50 -3.30
C VAL A 410 -11.50 -13.52 -1.90
N VAL A 411 -11.83 -12.53 -1.05
CA VAL A 411 -11.30 -12.48 0.32
C VAL A 411 -11.76 -13.67 1.16
N GLN A 412 -13.03 -14.03 1.06
CA GLN A 412 -13.58 -15.18 1.81
C GLN A 412 -13.02 -16.52 1.34
N THR A 413 -12.73 -16.66 0.03
CA THR A 413 -12.31 -17.94 -0.56
C THR A 413 -10.80 -18.11 -0.56
N CYS A 414 -10.05 -17.05 -0.89
CA CYS A 414 -8.60 -17.13 -1.15
C CYS A 414 -7.73 -16.80 0.07
N PHE A 415 -8.31 -16.25 1.16
CA PHE A 415 -7.56 -16.06 2.40
C PHE A 415 -7.89 -17.18 3.39
N PRO A 416 -6.99 -18.15 3.60
CA PRO A 416 -7.28 -19.35 4.39
C PRO A 416 -7.75 -19.08 5.82
N GLU A 417 -7.26 -17.98 6.42
CA GLU A 417 -7.59 -17.62 7.79
C GLU A 417 -8.68 -16.53 7.89
N TYR A 418 -9.50 -16.30 6.85
CA TYR A 418 -10.56 -15.29 6.88
C TYR A 418 -11.53 -15.48 8.05
N TYR A 419 -12.07 -16.69 8.23
CA TYR A 419 -13.01 -16.98 9.31
C TYR A 419 -12.33 -16.95 10.68
N LYS A 420 -11.09 -17.44 10.76
CA LYS A 420 -10.28 -17.36 11.97
C LYS A 420 -10.02 -15.90 12.36
N PHE A 421 -9.74 -15.01 11.41
CA PHE A 421 -9.58 -13.58 11.66
C PHE A 421 -10.85 -12.99 12.31
N ILE A 422 -12.03 -13.30 11.78
CA ILE A 422 -13.31 -12.82 12.32
C ILE A 422 -13.55 -13.36 13.74
N GLU A 423 -13.28 -14.64 13.97
CA GLU A 423 -13.44 -15.28 15.28
C GLU A 423 -12.50 -14.65 16.32
N ASP A 424 -11.22 -14.52 16.02
CA ASP A 424 -10.23 -13.95 16.93
C ASP A 424 -10.50 -12.46 17.18
N LEU A 425 -10.93 -11.73 16.15
CA LEU A 425 -11.35 -10.33 16.30
C LEU A 425 -12.59 -10.19 17.19
N LYS A 426 -13.57 -11.11 17.06
CA LYS A 426 -14.77 -11.14 17.91
C LYS A 426 -14.45 -11.52 19.37
N LYS A 427 -13.48 -12.39 19.59
CA LYS A 427 -12.98 -12.72 20.94
C LYS A 427 -12.35 -11.49 21.60
N PHE A 428 -11.57 -10.72 20.84
CA PHE A 428 -10.89 -9.52 21.36
C PHE A 428 -11.82 -8.32 21.49
N ASP A 429 -12.66 -8.02 20.50
CA ASP A 429 -13.67 -6.95 20.53
C ASP A 429 -15.08 -7.51 20.29
N PRO A 430 -15.73 -8.12 21.32
CA PRO A 430 -17.05 -8.70 21.19
C PRO A 430 -18.14 -7.70 20.76
N ARG A 431 -17.94 -6.43 21.12
CA ARG A 431 -18.86 -5.34 20.78
C ARG A 431 -18.65 -4.77 19.39
N ARG A 432 -17.55 -5.14 18.73
CA ARG A 432 -17.16 -4.66 17.42
C ARG A 432 -17.19 -3.12 17.36
N ILE A 433 -16.46 -2.50 18.31
CA ILE A 433 -16.36 -1.03 18.45
C ILE A 433 -15.64 -0.44 17.23
N TYR A 434 -14.61 -1.13 16.74
CA TYR A 434 -13.85 -0.68 15.58
C TYR A 434 -14.42 -1.23 14.29
N LYS A 435 -14.92 -0.34 13.43
CA LYS A 435 -15.50 -0.66 12.12
C LYS A 435 -15.11 0.39 11.08
N SER A 436 -15.20 0.02 9.82
CA SER A 436 -15.03 0.90 8.68
C SER A 436 -15.94 0.49 7.52
N ASP A 437 -16.12 1.34 6.51
CA ASP A 437 -16.85 0.97 5.29
C ASP A 437 -16.26 -0.30 4.63
N LEU A 438 -14.94 -0.44 4.63
CA LEU A 438 -14.29 -1.64 4.13
C LEU A 438 -14.64 -2.88 4.94
N SER A 439 -14.57 -2.80 6.28
CA SER A 439 -14.89 -3.96 7.13
C SER A 439 -16.33 -4.41 6.98
N GLU A 440 -17.28 -3.47 6.87
CA GLU A 440 -18.69 -3.78 6.62
C GLU A 440 -18.90 -4.47 5.27
N LYS A 441 -18.27 -3.95 4.20
CA LYS A 441 -18.32 -4.55 2.86
C LYS A 441 -17.77 -5.96 2.79
N LEU A 442 -16.72 -6.24 3.56
CA LEU A 442 -16.08 -7.56 3.60
C LEU A 442 -16.74 -8.52 4.60
N GLY A 443 -17.57 -8.03 5.53
CA GLY A 443 -18.19 -8.84 6.58
C GLY A 443 -17.22 -9.16 7.73
N LEU A 444 -16.27 -8.25 8.01
CA LEU A 444 -15.26 -8.38 9.09
C LEU A 444 -15.78 -7.83 10.41
#